data_df862fdadc1a1c93808d134a9361b559
#
_entry.id   df862fdadc1a1c93808d134a9361b559
#
_cell.length_a   1.000
_cell.length_b   1.000
_cell.length_c   1.000
_cell.angle_alpha   90.00
_cell.angle_beta   90.00
_cell.angle_gamma   90.00
#
_symmetry.space_group_name_H-M   'P 1'
#
loop_
_entity.id
_entity.type
_entity.pdbx_description
1 polymer ?
#
loop_
_entity_poly.entity_id
_entity_poly.type
_entity_poly.pdbx_seq_one_letter_code
_entity_poly.pdbx_strand_id
1 'polypeptide(L)'
;MIEGKMKIRVGIIGYGKMGQLRHQASEATGLSEVIAISEPNLVDGVGEGLPNLSHDEIVSREDIDAIVICTPNFLNKELTIAALRAGKHVFCEKPPAFTGKDMEEIIAVEQESGKCLMYGFNHRHHDSVMKIKEIIASGEYGSVLWMRGRYGKSVTDDYYKQWRSKKELAGGGILMDQGIHMMDLFLYLGGKFDTVKAEISNLYWKMDVEDNAFVILKNNDTGCVASLHSTMTQWRHLFSLEIFLEKGYMVLNGLITGSMSYSIEGAEQLSIAKSRSAAPAATFEDEERLRYHTDNSWNYEMEHFYEAIEQGFEISKGSSKDALDLMRVMDKCYEQKSF
;
A
#
# COMPACT_ATOMS: atom_id res chain seq x y z
N MET A 1 5.86 38.85 -11.19
CA MET A 1 6.22 37.60 -11.84
C MET A 1 6.56 36.65 -10.68
N ILE A 2 5.73 35.66 -10.44
CA ILE A 2 6.04 34.60 -9.45
C ILE A 2 7.17 33.82 -10.14
N GLU A 3 8.39 33.89 -9.59
CA GLU A 3 9.47 32.98 -10.01
C GLU A 3 8.92 31.55 -9.94
N GLY A 4 8.88 30.87 -11.08
CA GLY A 4 8.38 29.52 -11.17
C GLY A 4 9.23 28.61 -10.26
N LYS A 5 8.63 28.07 -9.22
CA LYS A 5 9.26 27.07 -8.35
C LYS A 5 9.79 25.94 -9.21
N MET A 6 11.07 25.58 -9.06
CA MET A 6 11.65 24.47 -9.84
C MET A 6 10.95 23.18 -9.47
N LYS A 7 10.42 22.47 -10.47
CA LYS A 7 9.80 21.16 -10.29
C LYS A 7 10.83 20.09 -9.97
N ILE A 8 10.45 19.11 -9.16
CA ILE A 8 11.25 17.91 -8.90
C ILE A 8 11.29 17.09 -10.18
N ARG A 9 12.49 16.81 -10.70
CA ARG A 9 12.71 16.02 -11.92
C ARG A 9 12.72 14.54 -11.58
N VAL A 10 11.83 13.79 -12.21
CA VAL A 10 11.52 12.40 -11.85
C VAL A 10 11.90 11.43 -12.95
N GLY A 11 12.56 10.34 -12.58
CA GLY A 11 12.69 9.14 -13.39
C GLY A 11 11.76 8.03 -12.91
N ILE A 12 11.06 7.34 -13.83
CA ILE A 12 10.20 6.21 -13.49
C ILE A 12 10.83 4.92 -13.98
N ILE A 13 11.09 3.97 -13.07
CA ILE A 13 11.59 2.63 -13.40
C ILE A 13 10.45 1.62 -13.30
N GLY A 14 10.13 0.96 -14.43
CA GLY A 14 8.93 0.15 -14.61
C GLY A 14 7.76 1.00 -15.12
N TYR A 15 7.60 1.11 -16.44
CA TYR A 15 6.56 1.96 -17.05
C TYR A 15 5.38 1.14 -17.58
N GLY A 16 5.07 0.03 -16.91
CA GLY A 16 3.83 -0.72 -17.08
C GLY A 16 2.62 0.06 -16.53
N LYS A 17 1.52 -0.62 -16.28
CA LYS A 17 0.29 0.01 -15.79
C LYS A 17 0.49 0.88 -14.54
N MET A 18 1.28 0.40 -13.56
CA MET A 18 1.54 1.17 -12.34
C MET A 18 2.40 2.39 -12.60
N GLY A 19 3.47 2.26 -13.40
CA GLY A 19 4.31 3.40 -13.76
C GLY A 19 3.56 4.50 -14.49
N GLN A 20 2.65 4.16 -15.41
CA GLN A 20 1.79 5.12 -16.09
C GLN A 20 0.84 5.84 -15.12
N LEU A 21 0.25 5.11 -14.17
CA LEU A 21 -0.61 5.68 -13.14
C LEU A 21 0.19 6.64 -12.23
N ARG A 22 1.40 6.23 -11.81
CA ARG A 22 2.29 7.08 -11.02
C ARG A 22 2.76 8.32 -11.77
N HIS A 23 2.99 8.19 -13.09
CA HIS A 23 3.27 9.34 -13.94
C HIS A 23 2.11 10.36 -13.88
N GLN A 24 0.89 9.90 -14.16
CA GLN A 24 -0.29 10.76 -14.13
C GLN A 24 -0.48 11.43 -12.76
N ALA A 25 -0.35 10.66 -11.67
CA ALA A 25 -0.46 11.18 -10.32
C ALA A 25 0.66 12.20 -10.00
N SER A 26 1.89 11.96 -10.46
CA SER A 26 3.02 12.88 -10.29
C SER A 26 2.78 14.21 -10.98
N GLU A 27 2.39 14.18 -12.24
CA GLU A 27 2.08 15.39 -13.02
C GLU A 27 0.89 16.18 -12.43
N ALA A 28 -0.12 15.47 -11.92
CA ALA A 28 -1.31 16.08 -11.31
C ALA A 28 -0.99 16.91 -10.06
N THR A 29 0.12 16.64 -9.36
CA THR A 29 0.54 17.46 -8.20
C THR A 29 1.01 18.85 -8.58
N GLY A 30 1.50 19.02 -9.81
CA GLY A 30 2.17 20.25 -10.25
C GLY A 30 3.56 20.48 -9.63
N LEU A 31 4.01 19.63 -8.71
CA LEU A 31 5.27 19.73 -7.97
C LEU A 31 6.44 19.04 -8.67
N SER A 32 6.14 18.14 -9.61
CA SER A 32 7.15 17.33 -10.30
C SER A 32 6.99 17.37 -11.82
N GLU A 33 8.00 16.86 -12.50
CA GLU A 33 8.05 16.65 -13.94
C GLU A 33 8.75 15.32 -14.22
N VAL A 34 8.09 14.41 -14.94
CA VAL A 34 8.70 13.15 -15.37
C VAL A 34 9.55 13.41 -16.61
N ILE A 35 10.85 13.17 -16.51
CA ILE A 35 11.82 13.48 -17.59
C ILE A 35 12.44 12.24 -18.24
N ALA A 36 12.25 11.06 -17.67
CA ALA A 36 12.74 9.80 -18.24
C ALA A 36 11.95 8.62 -17.69
N ILE A 37 11.89 7.55 -18.46
CA ILE A 37 11.28 6.27 -18.08
C ILE A 37 12.23 5.10 -18.37
N SER A 38 12.00 3.97 -17.70
CA SER A 38 12.67 2.69 -18.00
C SER A 38 11.63 1.58 -18.09
N GLU A 39 11.44 1.04 -19.30
CA GLU A 39 10.55 -0.09 -19.53
C GLU A 39 11.11 -0.95 -20.68
N PRO A 40 11.63 -2.15 -20.39
CA PRO A 40 12.20 -3.03 -21.43
C PRO A 40 11.20 -3.46 -22.50
N ASN A 41 9.91 -3.55 -22.12
CA ASN A 41 8.83 -3.99 -23.01
C ASN A 41 7.87 -2.85 -23.31
N LEU A 42 8.39 -1.65 -23.58
CA LEU A 42 7.57 -0.47 -23.84
C LEU A 42 6.69 -0.70 -25.08
N VAL A 43 5.39 -0.48 -24.91
CA VAL A 43 4.42 -0.57 -25.99
C VAL A 43 4.45 0.72 -26.82
N ASP A 44 4.37 0.61 -28.14
CA ASP A 44 4.35 1.76 -29.06
C ASP A 44 3.24 2.75 -28.67
N GLY A 45 3.57 4.03 -28.69
CA GLY A 45 2.67 5.13 -28.32
C GLY A 45 2.52 5.36 -26.81
N VAL A 46 3.14 4.54 -25.96
CA VAL A 46 3.16 4.72 -24.50
C VAL A 46 4.42 5.46 -24.09
N GLY A 47 4.28 6.57 -23.32
CA GLY A 47 5.42 7.39 -22.90
C GLY A 47 6.04 8.22 -24.03
N GLU A 48 5.26 8.56 -25.06
CA GLU A 48 5.72 9.39 -26.18
C GLU A 48 6.40 10.70 -25.70
N GLY A 49 7.54 10.99 -26.29
CA GLY A 49 8.34 12.19 -25.94
C GLY A 49 9.29 12.02 -24.75
N LEU A 50 9.19 10.91 -23.99
CA LEU A 50 10.12 10.61 -22.90
C LEU A 50 11.22 9.64 -23.35
N PRO A 51 12.48 9.90 -23.01
CA PRO A 51 13.55 8.94 -23.24
C PRO A 51 13.33 7.66 -22.44
N ASN A 52 13.30 6.51 -23.12
CA ASN A 52 13.28 5.18 -22.50
C ASN A 52 14.72 4.72 -22.32
N LEU A 53 15.18 4.65 -21.08
CA LEU A 53 16.56 4.36 -20.69
C LEU A 53 16.64 3.05 -19.89
N SER A 54 17.84 2.54 -19.70
CA SER A 54 18.08 1.45 -18.75
C SER A 54 17.91 1.93 -17.30
N HIS A 55 17.72 1.00 -16.35
CA HIS A 55 17.66 1.33 -14.92
C HIS A 55 18.92 2.08 -14.47
N ASP A 56 20.11 1.61 -14.89
CA ASP A 56 21.39 2.20 -14.48
C ASP A 56 21.56 3.61 -15.03
N GLU A 57 21.12 3.87 -16.26
CA GLU A 57 21.14 5.22 -16.83
C GLU A 57 20.23 6.17 -16.07
N ILE A 58 18.99 5.74 -15.68
CA ILE A 58 18.10 6.57 -14.86
C ILE A 58 18.74 6.86 -13.50
N VAL A 59 19.28 5.85 -12.83
CA VAL A 59 19.91 6.00 -11.50
C VAL A 59 21.11 6.93 -11.55
N SER A 60 21.92 6.89 -12.62
CA SER A 60 23.15 7.67 -12.75
C SER A 60 22.95 9.11 -13.27
N ARG A 61 21.77 9.46 -13.81
CA ARG A 61 21.52 10.82 -14.37
C ARG A 61 21.56 11.88 -13.29
N GLU A 62 22.40 12.88 -13.47
CA GLU A 62 22.53 14.01 -12.52
C GLU A 62 21.32 14.96 -12.53
N ASP A 63 20.57 14.99 -13.64
CA ASP A 63 19.39 15.84 -13.80
C ASP A 63 18.08 15.20 -13.26
N ILE A 64 18.14 14.02 -12.63
CA ILE A 64 17.03 13.40 -11.92
C ILE A 64 17.20 13.63 -10.42
N ASP A 65 16.16 14.15 -9.76
CA ASP A 65 16.12 14.43 -8.34
C ASP A 65 15.49 13.27 -7.54
N ALA A 66 14.47 12.64 -8.12
CA ALA A 66 13.72 11.54 -7.49
C ALA A 66 13.45 10.39 -8.48
N ILE A 67 13.37 9.17 -7.95
CA ILE A 67 13.05 7.97 -8.72
C ILE A 67 11.78 7.32 -8.17
N VAL A 68 10.85 6.99 -9.07
CA VAL A 68 9.63 6.23 -8.77
C VAL A 68 9.81 4.81 -9.31
N ILE A 69 9.79 3.81 -8.42
CA ILE A 69 10.03 2.40 -8.73
C ILE A 69 8.70 1.66 -8.79
N CYS A 70 8.35 1.14 -9.98
CA CYS A 70 7.10 0.41 -10.27
C CYS A 70 7.39 -0.95 -10.93
N THR A 71 8.46 -1.59 -10.54
CA THR A 71 8.97 -2.85 -11.12
C THR A 71 8.28 -4.09 -10.50
N PRO A 72 8.50 -5.29 -11.08
CA PRO A 72 8.21 -6.52 -10.37
C PRO A 72 8.96 -6.59 -9.02
N ASN A 73 8.32 -7.18 -8.02
CA ASN A 73 8.70 -7.10 -6.60
C ASN A 73 10.18 -7.42 -6.30
N PHE A 74 10.76 -8.38 -7.01
CA PHE A 74 12.14 -8.84 -6.77
C PHE A 74 13.21 -7.76 -7.06
N LEU A 75 12.87 -6.71 -7.80
CA LEU A 75 13.78 -5.61 -8.11
C LEU A 75 13.68 -4.45 -7.12
N ASN A 76 12.63 -4.39 -6.32
CA ASN A 76 12.34 -3.22 -5.48
C ASN A 76 13.47 -2.90 -4.50
N LYS A 77 14.01 -3.89 -3.78
CA LYS A 77 15.11 -3.70 -2.83
C LYS A 77 16.37 -3.16 -3.51
N GLU A 78 16.82 -3.82 -4.56
CA GLU A 78 18.10 -3.50 -5.22
C GLU A 78 18.04 -2.11 -5.86
N LEU A 79 16.93 -1.79 -6.54
CA LEU A 79 16.74 -0.48 -7.16
C LEU A 79 16.60 0.64 -6.13
N THR A 80 15.90 0.40 -5.02
CA THR A 80 15.79 1.35 -3.91
C THR A 80 17.17 1.68 -3.34
N ILE A 81 17.98 0.67 -3.04
CA ILE A 81 19.35 0.84 -2.52
C ILE A 81 20.23 1.58 -3.54
N ALA A 82 20.17 1.21 -4.82
CA ALA A 82 20.97 1.85 -5.86
C ALA A 82 20.60 3.34 -6.01
N ALA A 83 19.33 3.66 -6.04
CA ALA A 83 18.85 5.04 -6.16
C ALA A 83 19.23 5.90 -4.94
N LEU A 84 19.07 5.39 -3.72
CA LEU A 84 19.49 6.09 -2.49
C LEU A 84 20.99 6.36 -2.48
N ARG A 85 21.82 5.37 -2.83
CA ARG A 85 23.28 5.52 -2.94
C ARG A 85 23.71 6.53 -4.01
N ALA A 86 22.92 6.65 -5.08
CA ALA A 86 23.13 7.67 -6.10
C ALA A 86 22.63 9.07 -5.68
N GLY A 87 22.18 9.23 -4.43
CA GLY A 87 21.72 10.50 -3.90
C GLY A 87 20.34 10.94 -4.40
N LYS A 88 19.48 9.98 -4.82
CA LYS A 88 18.12 10.24 -5.28
C LYS A 88 17.12 10.04 -4.15
N HIS A 89 16.05 10.86 -4.13
CA HIS A 89 14.86 10.56 -3.36
C HIS A 89 14.11 9.41 -4.01
N VAL A 90 13.47 8.53 -3.23
CA VAL A 90 12.86 7.31 -3.74
C VAL A 90 11.42 7.16 -3.29
N PHE A 91 10.54 6.93 -4.26
CA PHE A 91 9.23 6.35 -4.05
C PHE A 91 9.24 4.92 -4.62
N CYS A 92 8.90 3.92 -3.81
CA CYS A 92 8.89 2.53 -4.27
C CYS A 92 7.51 1.90 -4.05
N GLU A 93 6.99 1.23 -5.09
CA GLU A 93 5.76 0.44 -4.98
C GLU A 93 5.90 -0.70 -3.97
N LYS A 94 4.76 -1.10 -3.41
CA LYS A 94 4.69 -2.27 -2.53
C LYS A 94 4.82 -3.59 -3.34
N PRO A 95 5.27 -4.69 -2.72
CA PRO A 95 5.87 -4.76 -1.39
C PRO A 95 7.24 -4.07 -1.36
N PRO A 96 7.64 -3.51 -0.22
CA PRO A 96 8.90 -2.75 -0.14
C PRO A 96 10.13 -3.62 -0.35
N ALA A 97 10.06 -4.85 0.12
CA ALA A 97 11.07 -5.90 0.02
C ALA A 97 10.40 -7.25 0.31
N PHE A 98 11.17 -8.35 0.39
CA PHE A 98 10.60 -9.67 0.70
C PHE A 98 10.59 -9.99 2.19
N THR A 99 11.47 -9.37 2.98
CA THR A 99 11.64 -9.65 4.42
C THR A 99 11.87 -8.37 5.23
N GLY A 100 11.64 -8.45 6.55
CA GLY A 100 12.04 -7.39 7.48
C GLY A 100 13.55 -7.16 7.50
N LYS A 101 14.36 -8.21 7.31
CA LYS A 101 15.81 -8.07 7.21
C LYS A 101 16.22 -7.25 5.98
N ASP A 102 15.57 -7.45 4.85
CA ASP A 102 15.81 -6.62 3.66
C ASP A 102 15.49 -5.15 3.94
N MET A 103 14.42 -4.89 4.69
CA MET A 103 14.08 -3.53 5.10
C MET A 103 15.12 -2.89 6.02
N GLU A 104 15.73 -3.66 6.93
CA GLU A 104 16.82 -3.16 7.79
C GLU A 104 18.02 -2.72 6.95
N GLU A 105 18.37 -3.46 5.90
CA GLU A 105 19.42 -3.09 4.97
C GLU A 105 19.09 -1.82 4.18
N ILE A 106 17.84 -1.66 3.72
CA ILE A 106 17.37 -0.47 3.01
C ILE A 106 17.44 0.76 3.93
N ILE A 107 16.95 0.64 5.17
CA ILE A 107 16.92 1.73 6.15
C ILE A 107 18.34 2.22 6.49
N ALA A 108 19.31 1.30 6.59
CA ALA A 108 20.70 1.71 6.79
C ALA A 108 21.20 2.60 5.65
N VAL A 109 20.89 2.25 4.39
CA VAL A 109 21.27 3.05 3.22
C VAL A 109 20.47 4.36 3.14
N GLU A 110 19.20 4.37 3.50
CA GLU A 110 18.38 5.58 3.60
C GLU A 110 19.01 6.58 4.57
N GLN A 111 19.38 6.14 5.77
CA GLN A 111 20.03 6.97 6.78
C GLN A 111 21.37 7.53 6.31
N GLU A 112 22.20 6.70 5.65
CA GLU A 112 23.48 7.12 5.08
C GLU A 112 23.30 8.17 3.96
N SER A 113 22.27 8.01 3.12
CA SER A 113 22.04 8.89 1.98
C SER A 113 21.42 10.23 2.38
N GLY A 114 20.72 10.30 3.49
CA GLY A 114 19.93 11.46 3.92
C GLY A 114 18.80 11.83 2.95
N LYS A 115 18.35 10.88 2.11
CA LYS A 115 17.30 11.08 1.13
C LYS A 115 15.94 10.60 1.64
N CYS A 116 14.89 11.19 1.11
CA CYS A 116 13.52 10.80 1.40
C CYS A 116 13.20 9.46 0.73
N LEU A 117 12.66 8.50 1.51
CA LEU A 117 12.15 7.22 1.04
C LEU A 117 10.70 7.05 1.47
N MET A 118 9.82 6.77 0.50
CA MET A 118 8.39 6.49 0.74
C MET A 118 7.95 5.25 -0.03
N TYR A 119 7.06 4.49 0.57
CA TYR A 119 6.48 3.28 -0.03
C TYR A 119 5.01 3.44 -0.39
N GLY A 120 4.60 2.78 -1.49
CA GLY A 120 3.27 2.84 -2.08
C GLY A 120 2.20 2.12 -1.28
N PHE A 121 1.83 2.66 -0.12
CA PHE A 121 0.70 2.21 0.69
C PHE A 121 -0.52 3.11 0.48
N ASN A 122 -0.95 3.24 -0.76
CA ASN A 122 -2.01 4.15 -1.19
C ASN A 122 -3.32 4.00 -0.40
N HIS A 123 -3.59 2.82 0.17
CA HIS A 123 -4.80 2.61 0.97
C HIS A 123 -4.89 3.53 2.19
N ARG A 124 -3.78 4.00 2.73
CA ARG A 124 -3.74 5.02 3.80
C ARG A 124 -4.23 6.40 3.35
N HIS A 125 -4.27 6.64 2.04
CA HIS A 125 -4.61 7.92 1.41
C HIS A 125 -6.03 7.94 0.80
N HIS A 126 -6.81 6.85 0.90
CA HIS A 126 -8.22 6.90 0.56
C HIS A 126 -8.99 7.82 1.52
N ASP A 127 -9.86 8.68 1.00
CA ASP A 127 -10.66 9.62 1.78
C ASP A 127 -11.43 8.92 2.90
N SER A 128 -11.96 7.72 2.63
CA SER A 128 -12.65 6.87 3.60
C SER A 128 -11.74 6.41 4.74
N VAL A 129 -10.50 6.03 4.45
CA VAL A 129 -9.50 5.58 5.44
C VAL A 129 -8.95 6.76 6.23
N MET A 130 -8.73 7.90 5.60
CA MET A 130 -8.34 9.14 6.30
C MET A 130 -9.43 9.56 7.29
N LYS A 131 -10.72 9.46 6.91
CA LYS A 131 -11.85 9.72 7.82
C LYS A 131 -11.89 8.76 9.01
N ILE A 132 -11.64 7.47 8.78
CA ILE A 132 -11.51 6.48 9.85
C ILE A 132 -10.39 6.87 10.82
N LYS A 133 -9.22 7.23 10.30
CA LYS A 133 -8.07 7.63 11.12
C LYS A 133 -8.36 8.90 11.94
N GLU A 134 -9.03 9.87 11.37
CA GLU A 134 -9.49 11.10 12.06
C GLU A 134 -10.40 10.75 13.25
N ILE A 135 -11.40 9.87 13.03
CA ILE A 135 -12.34 9.44 14.07
C ILE A 135 -11.59 8.70 15.21
N ILE A 136 -10.67 7.80 14.88
CA ILE A 136 -9.86 7.11 15.88
C ILE A 136 -9.00 8.11 16.67
N ALA A 137 -8.36 9.06 15.98
CA ALA A 137 -7.47 10.05 16.58
C ALA A 137 -8.23 11.06 17.47
N SER A 138 -9.52 11.32 17.22
CA SER A 138 -10.35 12.18 18.06
C SER A 138 -10.55 11.64 19.48
N GLY A 139 -10.40 10.32 19.67
CA GLY A 139 -10.67 9.65 20.95
C GLY A 139 -12.14 9.59 21.36
N GLU A 140 -13.04 10.18 20.57
CA GLU A 140 -14.47 10.27 20.89
C GLU A 140 -15.14 8.90 21.02
N TYR A 141 -14.68 7.93 20.21
CA TYR A 141 -15.18 6.55 20.19
C TYR A 141 -14.43 5.62 21.17
N GLY A 142 -13.43 6.13 21.90
CA GLY A 142 -12.58 5.33 22.77
C GLY A 142 -11.53 4.52 21.98
N SER A 143 -10.94 3.53 22.65
CA SER A 143 -9.89 2.70 22.08
C SER A 143 -10.43 1.69 21.05
N VAL A 144 -9.61 1.33 20.07
CA VAL A 144 -9.92 0.23 19.14
C VAL A 144 -9.87 -1.09 19.90
N LEU A 145 -10.96 -1.84 19.91
CA LEU A 145 -11.07 -3.15 20.54
C LEU A 145 -10.64 -4.27 19.59
N TRP A 146 -11.16 -4.25 18.38
CA TRP A 146 -10.81 -5.23 17.36
C TRP A 146 -11.11 -4.74 15.93
N MET A 147 -10.45 -5.39 14.97
CA MET A 147 -10.63 -5.14 13.54
C MET A 147 -10.80 -6.46 12.79
N ARG A 148 -11.56 -6.41 11.69
CA ARG A 148 -11.70 -7.54 10.76
C ARG A 148 -11.60 -7.05 9.33
N GLY A 149 -10.69 -7.66 8.57
CA GLY A 149 -10.48 -7.35 7.16
C GLY A 149 -10.73 -8.55 6.26
N ARG A 150 -11.34 -8.30 5.12
CA ARG A 150 -11.41 -9.24 3.99
C ARG A 150 -10.93 -8.50 2.76
N TYR A 151 -9.87 -9.01 2.15
CA TYR A 151 -9.34 -8.42 0.94
C TYR A 151 -8.80 -9.50 0.02
N GLY A 152 -9.43 -9.66 -1.11
CA GLY A 152 -9.07 -10.68 -2.06
C GLY A 152 -9.65 -10.41 -3.44
N LYS A 153 -9.24 -11.23 -4.40
CA LYS A 153 -9.59 -11.07 -5.81
C LYS A 153 -10.05 -12.38 -6.44
N SER A 154 -10.73 -12.25 -7.56
CA SER A 154 -10.87 -13.34 -8.52
C SER A 154 -9.68 -13.31 -9.47
N VAL A 155 -9.14 -14.46 -9.79
CA VAL A 155 -8.14 -14.64 -10.83
C VAL A 155 -8.61 -15.70 -11.84
N THR A 156 -7.95 -15.78 -12.98
CA THR A 156 -8.20 -16.74 -14.06
C THR A 156 -6.93 -17.53 -14.34
N ASP A 157 -7.01 -18.54 -15.19
CA ASP A 157 -5.86 -19.37 -15.60
C ASP A 157 -4.68 -18.57 -16.16
N ASP A 158 -4.96 -17.38 -16.71
CA ASP A 158 -3.88 -16.49 -17.18
C ASP A 158 -2.97 -15.99 -16.06
N TYR A 159 -3.39 -16.09 -14.79
CA TYR A 159 -2.55 -15.73 -13.66
C TYR A 159 -1.28 -16.58 -13.56
N TYR A 160 -1.32 -17.85 -14.00
CA TYR A 160 -0.15 -18.72 -14.05
C TYR A 160 0.97 -18.20 -14.94
N LYS A 161 0.64 -17.40 -15.95
CA LYS A 161 1.59 -16.80 -16.89
C LYS A 161 2.28 -15.54 -16.33
N GLN A 162 1.76 -15.00 -15.25
CA GLN A 162 2.26 -13.77 -14.66
C GLN A 162 3.41 -14.06 -13.68
N TRP A 163 4.35 -13.14 -13.58
CA TRP A 163 5.43 -13.20 -12.59
C TRP A 163 4.91 -13.30 -11.14
N ARG A 164 3.71 -12.79 -10.87
CA ARG A 164 3.05 -12.84 -9.57
C ARG A 164 2.69 -14.25 -9.10
N SER A 165 2.66 -15.24 -9.99
CA SER A 165 2.43 -16.66 -9.64
C SER A 165 3.71 -17.38 -9.22
N LYS A 166 4.87 -16.73 -9.31
CA LYS A 166 6.19 -17.31 -9.03
C LYS A 166 6.77 -16.70 -7.75
N LYS A 167 7.05 -17.53 -6.76
CA LYS A 167 7.55 -17.09 -5.44
C LYS A 167 8.84 -16.30 -5.52
N GLU A 168 9.78 -16.74 -6.35
CA GLU A 168 11.07 -16.07 -6.54
C GLU A 168 10.95 -14.62 -7.06
N LEU A 169 9.89 -14.32 -7.81
CA LEU A 169 9.66 -13.00 -8.41
C LEU A 169 8.69 -12.13 -7.58
N ALA A 170 7.74 -12.76 -6.92
CA ALA A 170 6.68 -12.07 -6.19
C ALA A 170 6.90 -11.99 -4.67
N GLY A 171 7.74 -12.87 -4.11
CA GLY A 171 7.95 -13.00 -2.67
C GLY A 171 6.87 -13.80 -1.95
N GLY A 172 5.64 -13.80 -2.46
CA GLY A 172 4.47 -14.49 -1.95
C GLY A 172 3.27 -14.34 -2.87
N GLY A 173 2.13 -14.87 -2.47
CA GLY A 173 0.90 -14.84 -3.25
C GLY A 173 -0.07 -13.75 -2.79
N ILE A 174 -1.31 -14.16 -2.49
CA ILE A 174 -2.39 -13.21 -2.19
C ILE A 174 -2.12 -12.39 -0.92
N LEU A 175 -1.43 -12.96 0.08
CA LEU A 175 -1.08 -12.24 1.29
C LEU A 175 -0.08 -11.11 0.98
N MET A 176 0.95 -11.38 0.14
CA MET A 176 1.95 -10.40 -0.26
C MET A 176 1.40 -9.39 -1.29
N ASP A 177 0.43 -9.78 -2.13
CA ASP A 177 -0.08 -8.90 -3.18
C ASP A 177 -1.20 -7.96 -2.69
N GLN A 178 -2.22 -8.53 -2.01
CA GLN A 178 -3.41 -7.78 -1.55
C GLN A 178 -3.50 -7.72 -0.02
N GLY A 179 -3.24 -8.84 0.63
CA GLY A 179 -3.28 -8.92 2.09
C GLY A 179 -2.36 -7.91 2.76
N ILE A 180 -1.21 -7.61 2.15
CA ILE A 180 -0.24 -6.62 2.65
C ILE A 180 -0.88 -5.25 2.90
N HIS A 181 -1.77 -4.78 2.04
CA HIS A 181 -2.47 -3.51 2.23
C HIS A 181 -3.39 -3.54 3.46
N MET A 182 -4.10 -4.65 3.70
CA MET A 182 -4.96 -4.77 4.88
C MET A 182 -4.13 -4.91 6.15
N MET A 183 -3.01 -5.63 6.10
CA MET A 183 -2.06 -5.73 7.22
C MET A 183 -1.47 -4.35 7.55
N ASP A 184 -1.12 -3.57 6.54
CA ASP A 184 -0.69 -2.18 6.67
C ASP A 184 -1.76 -1.31 7.34
N LEU A 185 -3.02 -1.42 6.90
CA LEU A 185 -4.13 -0.69 7.53
C LEU A 185 -4.34 -1.10 8.99
N PHE A 186 -4.19 -2.37 9.35
CA PHE A 186 -4.27 -2.80 10.75
C PHE A 186 -3.18 -2.15 11.61
N LEU A 187 -1.94 -2.10 11.13
CA LEU A 187 -0.84 -1.42 11.82
C LEU A 187 -1.08 0.09 11.90
N TYR A 188 -1.53 0.70 10.82
CA TYR A 188 -1.81 2.13 10.74
C TYR A 188 -2.93 2.59 11.69
N LEU A 189 -3.99 1.78 11.83
CA LEU A 189 -5.18 2.12 12.62
C LEU A 189 -5.12 1.59 14.06
N GLY A 190 -4.58 0.39 14.26
CA GLY A 190 -4.56 -0.32 15.55
C GLY A 190 -3.20 -0.31 16.26
N GLY A 191 -2.15 0.21 15.60
CA GLY A 191 -0.80 0.26 16.14
C GLY A 191 -0.05 -1.07 16.01
N LYS A 192 0.90 -1.31 16.91
CA LYS A 192 1.77 -2.48 16.89
C LYS A 192 1.01 -3.78 17.21
N PHE A 193 1.41 -4.87 16.56
CA PHE A 193 0.94 -6.23 16.89
C PHE A 193 2.12 -7.15 17.21
N ASP A 194 2.07 -7.78 18.39
CA ASP A 194 3.16 -8.61 18.91
C ASP A 194 2.96 -10.08 18.58
N THR A 195 1.72 -10.55 18.71
CA THR A 195 1.33 -11.95 18.45
C THR A 195 0.74 -12.08 17.06
N VAL A 196 1.25 -13.03 16.31
CA VAL A 196 0.80 -13.36 14.95
C VAL A 196 0.46 -14.85 14.90
N LYS A 197 -0.71 -15.20 14.39
CA LYS A 197 -1.11 -16.56 14.02
C LYS A 197 -1.61 -16.55 12.59
N ALA A 198 -1.08 -17.44 11.77
CA ALA A 198 -1.42 -17.48 10.35
C ALA A 198 -1.65 -18.92 9.88
N GLU A 199 -2.66 -19.11 9.06
CA GLU A 199 -2.90 -20.31 8.25
C GLU A 199 -2.82 -19.89 6.80
N ILE A 200 -1.70 -20.22 6.15
CA ILE A 200 -1.39 -19.87 4.77
C ILE A 200 -1.43 -21.14 3.94
N SER A 201 -2.21 -21.16 2.89
CA SER A 201 -2.47 -22.35 2.12
C SER A 201 -2.60 -22.10 0.61
N ASN A 202 -2.42 -23.16 -0.15
CA ASN A 202 -2.63 -23.21 -1.59
C ASN A 202 -3.75 -24.21 -1.88
N LEU A 203 -4.99 -23.74 -1.76
CA LEU A 203 -6.17 -24.60 -1.72
C LEU A 203 -6.64 -25.03 -3.12
N TYR A 204 -6.73 -24.11 -4.03
CA TYR A 204 -7.36 -24.31 -5.34
C TYR A 204 -6.38 -24.18 -6.52
N TRP A 205 -5.67 -23.05 -6.60
CA TRP A 205 -4.90 -22.71 -7.80
C TRP A 205 -3.61 -23.53 -7.98
N LYS A 206 -3.08 -24.15 -6.91
CA LYS A 206 -1.86 -24.98 -6.96
C LYS A 206 -0.65 -24.28 -7.62
N MET A 207 -0.49 -23.00 -7.33
CA MET A 207 0.65 -22.19 -7.78
C MET A 207 1.85 -22.37 -6.84
N ASP A 208 2.97 -21.74 -7.17
CA ASP A 208 4.16 -21.65 -6.32
C ASP A 208 3.98 -20.72 -5.09
N VAL A 209 2.89 -19.95 -5.10
CA VAL A 209 2.52 -18.98 -4.08
C VAL A 209 1.16 -19.32 -3.47
N GLU A 210 0.88 -18.82 -2.29
CA GLU A 210 -0.41 -19.03 -1.62
C GLU A 210 -1.57 -18.34 -2.35
N ASP A 211 -2.72 -19.01 -2.38
CA ASP A 211 -3.98 -18.48 -2.88
C ASP A 211 -4.95 -18.10 -1.77
N ASN A 212 -4.58 -18.40 -0.51
CA ASN A 212 -5.45 -18.20 0.65
C ASN A 212 -4.63 -17.98 1.93
N ALA A 213 -5.05 -17.00 2.75
CA ALA A 213 -4.42 -16.70 4.02
C ALA A 213 -5.46 -16.22 5.05
N PHE A 214 -5.49 -16.88 6.20
CA PHE A 214 -6.15 -16.43 7.42
C PHE A 214 -5.09 -15.96 8.40
N VAL A 215 -5.22 -14.73 8.92
CA VAL A 215 -4.26 -14.17 9.87
C VAL A 215 -5.01 -13.61 11.07
N ILE A 216 -4.48 -13.83 12.27
CA ILE A 216 -4.93 -13.21 13.51
C ILE A 216 -3.74 -12.51 14.14
N LEU A 217 -3.90 -11.24 14.45
CA LEU A 217 -2.93 -10.37 15.11
C LEU A 217 -3.45 -9.97 16.48
N LYS A 218 -2.56 -9.83 17.46
CA LYS A 218 -2.90 -9.28 18.78
C LYS A 218 -1.84 -8.30 19.24
N ASN A 219 -2.29 -7.15 19.68
CA ASN A 219 -1.49 -6.19 20.45
C ASN A 219 -1.57 -6.61 21.93
N ASN A 220 -0.42 -6.92 22.55
CA ASN A 220 -0.40 -7.41 23.92
C ASN A 220 -0.57 -6.28 24.95
N ASP A 221 -0.26 -5.03 24.60
CA ASP A 221 -0.37 -3.88 25.49
C ASP A 221 -1.81 -3.39 25.59
N THR A 222 -2.50 -3.27 24.48
CA THR A 222 -3.88 -2.74 24.41
C THR A 222 -4.96 -3.84 24.43
N GLY A 223 -4.58 -5.09 24.11
CA GLY A 223 -5.49 -6.19 23.92
C GLY A 223 -6.21 -6.20 22.56
N CYS A 224 -5.97 -5.19 21.71
CA CYS A 224 -6.59 -5.11 20.38
C CYS A 224 -6.28 -6.35 19.54
N VAL A 225 -7.30 -6.90 18.89
CA VAL A 225 -7.17 -8.05 17.98
C VAL A 225 -7.58 -7.65 16.57
N ALA A 226 -6.78 -8.04 15.57
CA ALA A 226 -7.16 -7.91 14.17
C ALA A 226 -7.17 -9.27 13.48
N SER A 227 -8.09 -9.48 12.53
CA SER A 227 -8.15 -10.70 11.73
C SER A 227 -8.29 -10.38 10.24
N LEU A 228 -7.51 -11.07 9.41
CA LEU A 228 -7.55 -10.97 7.95
C LEU A 228 -7.96 -12.30 7.34
N HIS A 229 -8.84 -12.24 6.34
CA HIS A 229 -8.98 -13.27 5.33
C HIS A 229 -8.64 -12.69 3.96
N SER A 230 -7.55 -13.16 3.36
CA SER A 230 -7.12 -12.77 2.02
C SER A 230 -7.09 -13.99 1.10
N THR A 231 -7.75 -13.90 -0.07
CA THR A 231 -7.89 -15.08 -0.94
C THR A 231 -8.07 -14.73 -2.41
N MET A 232 -7.63 -15.66 -3.29
CA MET A 232 -7.92 -15.65 -4.72
C MET A 232 -9.13 -16.56 -5.08
N THR A 233 -9.79 -17.15 -4.09
CA THR A 233 -10.85 -18.15 -4.30
C THR A 233 -12.25 -17.65 -3.96
N GLN A 234 -12.45 -16.34 -3.84
CA GLN A 234 -13.79 -15.78 -3.56
C GLN A 234 -14.61 -15.45 -4.81
N TRP A 235 -14.06 -15.69 -5.99
CA TRP A 235 -14.69 -15.56 -7.32
C TRP A 235 -15.25 -14.17 -7.65
N ARG A 236 -14.86 -13.17 -6.87
CA ARG A 236 -15.11 -11.74 -7.10
C ARG A 236 -14.05 -10.91 -6.40
N HIS A 237 -13.91 -9.65 -6.79
CA HIS A 237 -13.16 -8.67 -6.02
C HIS A 237 -13.96 -8.27 -4.78
N LEU A 238 -13.30 -8.20 -3.64
CA LEU A 238 -13.93 -7.80 -2.39
C LEU A 238 -12.93 -7.11 -1.47
N PHE A 239 -13.36 -5.97 -0.94
CA PHE A 239 -12.71 -5.27 0.17
C PHE A 239 -13.75 -4.99 1.26
N SER A 240 -13.44 -5.30 2.50
CA SER A 240 -14.24 -4.93 3.66
C SER A 240 -13.34 -4.79 4.87
N LEU A 241 -13.47 -3.67 5.60
CA LEU A 241 -12.74 -3.40 6.83
C LEU A 241 -13.74 -2.98 7.91
N GLU A 242 -13.77 -3.73 9.00
CA GLU A 242 -14.60 -3.47 10.17
C GLU A 242 -13.71 -3.08 11.34
N ILE A 243 -14.08 -2.03 12.07
CA ILE A 243 -13.34 -1.49 13.20
C ILE A 243 -14.34 -1.23 14.33
N PHE A 244 -14.16 -1.91 15.44
CA PHE A 244 -15.00 -1.78 16.62
C PHE A 244 -14.20 -1.15 17.76
N LEU A 245 -14.79 -0.11 18.34
CA LEU A 245 -14.22 0.69 19.41
C LEU A 245 -15.09 0.56 20.68
N GLU A 246 -14.61 1.08 21.80
CA GLU A 246 -15.34 1.03 23.07
C GLU A 246 -16.74 1.65 22.99
N LYS A 247 -16.92 2.67 22.15
CA LYS A 247 -18.13 3.48 22.10
C LYS A 247 -18.79 3.52 20.72
N GLY A 248 -18.46 2.60 19.84
CA GLY A 248 -19.06 2.52 18.51
C GLY A 248 -18.28 1.68 17.52
N TYR A 249 -18.62 1.79 16.25
CA TYR A 249 -17.98 1.05 15.18
C TYR A 249 -17.93 1.84 13.87
N MET A 250 -17.03 1.41 13.01
CA MET A 250 -16.94 1.83 11.62
C MET A 250 -16.81 0.61 10.72
N VAL A 251 -17.52 0.62 9.59
CA VAL A 251 -17.47 -0.44 8.59
C VAL A 251 -17.26 0.19 7.23
N LEU A 252 -16.11 -0.09 6.62
CA LEU A 252 -15.81 0.31 5.24
C LEU A 252 -16.00 -0.88 4.32
N ASN A 253 -16.97 -0.76 3.40
CA ASN A 253 -17.23 -1.74 2.36
C ASN A 253 -16.92 -1.17 0.99
N GLY A 254 -16.19 -1.95 0.22
CA GLY A 254 -15.72 -1.53 -1.10
C GLY A 254 -14.51 -0.62 -1.04
N LEU A 255 -13.80 -0.58 -2.17
CA LEU A 255 -12.67 0.31 -2.40
C LEU A 255 -12.65 0.65 -3.90
N ILE A 256 -12.41 1.90 -4.23
CA ILE A 256 -12.20 2.31 -5.62
C ILE A 256 -10.71 2.22 -5.91
N THR A 257 -10.33 1.43 -6.91
CA THR A 257 -8.94 1.32 -7.36
C THR A 257 -8.87 1.52 -8.86
N GLY A 258 -7.82 2.15 -9.35
CA GLY A 258 -7.72 2.56 -10.76
C GLY A 258 -7.84 1.45 -11.81
N SER A 259 -7.68 0.17 -11.45
CA SER A 259 -7.73 -0.92 -12.42
C SER A 259 -8.76 -2.00 -12.16
N MET A 260 -9.18 -2.16 -10.91
CA MET A 260 -10.16 -3.14 -10.49
C MET A 260 -11.04 -2.50 -9.43
N SER A 261 -12.33 -2.40 -9.73
CA SER A 261 -13.27 -1.85 -8.77
C SER A 261 -13.66 -2.91 -7.75
N TYR A 262 -13.34 -2.65 -6.50
CA TYR A 262 -13.88 -3.35 -5.34
C TYR A 262 -15.11 -2.62 -4.79
N SER A 263 -15.53 -1.54 -5.45
CA SER A 263 -16.61 -0.67 -5.03
C SER A 263 -17.96 -1.40 -4.99
N ILE A 264 -18.85 -0.87 -4.16
CA ILE A 264 -20.25 -1.29 -4.12
C ILE A 264 -21.07 -0.15 -4.71
N GLU A 265 -21.74 -0.41 -5.83
CA GLU A 265 -22.52 0.60 -6.56
C GLU A 265 -21.69 1.85 -6.93
N GLY A 266 -20.43 1.65 -7.32
CA GLY A 266 -19.53 2.74 -7.73
C GLY A 266 -19.03 3.64 -6.60
N ALA A 267 -19.07 3.18 -5.36
CA ALA A 267 -18.61 3.94 -4.21
C ALA A 267 -17.88 3.05 -3.17
N GLU A 268 -17.02 3.67 -2.38
CA GLU A 268 -16.64 3.18 -1.07
C GLU A 268 -17.73 3.58 -0.09
N GLN A 269 -18.20 2.64 0.71
CA GLN A 269 -19.28 2.89 1.66
C GLN A 269 -18.76 2.77 3.09
N LEU A 270 -18.68 3.90 3.80
CA LEU A 270 -18.30 3.97 5.21
C LEU A 270 -19.53 4.17 6.05
N SER A 271 -19.87 3.17 6.89
CA SER A 271 -20.89 3.24 7.92
C SER A 271 -20.25 3.53 9.27
N ILE A 272 -20.80 4.46 10.03
CA ILE A 272 -20.32 4.89 11.34
C ILE A 272 -21.49 4.90 12.31
N ALA A 273 -21.35 4.28 13.47
CA ALA A 273 -22.35 4.37 14.52
C ALA A 273 -21.72 4.44 15.91
N LYS A 274 -22.35 5.23 16.81
CA LYS A 274 -22.04 5.22 18.24
C LYS A 274 -22.80 4.09 18.94
N SER A 275 -22.16 3.44 19.89
CA SER A 275 -22.85 2.52 20.79
C SER A 275 -23.83 3.26 21.66
N ARG A 276 -24.95 2.62 21.99
CA ARG A 276 -25.91 3.13 22.98
C ARG A 276 -25.65 2.44 24.32
N SER A 277 -25.57 3.22 25.38
CA SER A 277 -25.40 2.70 26.74
C SER A 277 -26.69 2.09 27.33
N ALA A 278 -27.82 2.27 26.64
CA ALA A 278 -29.12 1.72 27.03
C ALA A 278 -29.80 1.01 25.87
N ALA A 279 -30.59 0.00 26.19
CA ALA A 279 -31.41 -0.71 25.19
C ALA A 279 -32.46 0.25 24.56
N PRO A 280 -32.78 0.05 23.27
CA PRO A 280 -32.27 -0.99 22.39
C PRO A 280 -30.84 -0.68 21.87
N ALA A 281 -30.10 -1.72 21.51
CA ALA A 281 -28.80 -1.57 20.83
C ALA A 281 -28.97 -0.79 19.52
N ALA A 282 -27.88 -0.16 19.05
CA ALA A 282 -27.87 0.53 17.77
C ALA A 282 -28.24 -0.44 16.62
N THR A 283 -28.99 0.07 15.66
CA THR A 283 -29.44 -0.65 14.47
C THR A 283 -28.81 -0.01 13.22
N PHE A 284 -28.98 -0.62 12.06
CA PHE A 284 -28.54 -0.05 10.78
C PHE A 284 -29.18 1.33 10.48
N GLU A 285 -30.31 1.66 11.10
CA GLU A 285 -30.96 2.97 10.97
C GLU A 285 -30.22 4.09 11.71
N ASP A 286 -29.38 3.71 12.68
CA ASP A 286 -28.58 4.65 13.47
C ASP A 286 -27.23 4.99 12.81
N GLU A 287 -26.90 4.35 11.68
CA GLU A 287 -25.66 4.57 10.98
C GLU A 287 -25.63 5.89 10.21
N GLU A 288 -24.60 6.67 10.44
CA GLU A 288 -24.16 7.66 9.46
C GLU A 288 -23.48 6.94 8.31
N ARG A 289 -23.89 7.21 7.07
CA ARG A 289 -23.36 6.56 5.87
C ARG A 289 -22.72 7.58 4.95
N LEU A 290 -21.42 7.46 4.78
CA LEU A 290 -20.63 8.26 3.87
C LEU A 290 -20.32 7.43 2.61
N ARG A 291 -20.39 8.08 1.46
CA ARG A 291 -20.06 7.47 0.16
C ARG A 291 -18.98 8.30 -0.54
N TYR A 292 -17.93 7.64 -0.97
CA TYR A 292 -16.84 8.25 -1.73
C TYR A 292 -16.85 7.66 -3.14
N HIS A 293 -16.85 8.52 -4.15
CA HIS A 293 -17.03 8.12 -5.56
C HIS A 293 -15.76 8.30 -6.41
N THR A 294 -14.70 8.83 -5.81
CA THR A 294 -13.43 9.10 -6.49
C THR A 294 -12.28 8.49 -5.73
N ASP A 295 -11.27 8.02 -6.46
CA ASP A 295 -10.00 7.57 -5.90
C ASP A 295 -8.96 8.69 -6.05
N ASN A 296 -8.75 9.44 -4.99
CA ASN A 296 -7.73 10.48 -4.92
C ASN A 296 -6.43 9.97 -4.29
N SER A 297 -6.39 8.73 -3.85
CA SER A 297 -5.30 8.18 -3.03
C SER A 297 -3.94 8.28 -3.73
N TRP A 298 -3.90 8.06 -5.04
CA TRP A 298 -2.67 8.14 -5.85
C TRP A 298 -2.08 9.55 -5.90
N ASN A 299 -2.93 10.56 -6.05
CA ASN A 299 -2.52 11.96 -6.08
C ASN A 299 -2.04 12.41 -4.71
N TYR A 300 -2.81 12.14 -3.64
CA TYR A 300 -2.43 12.49 -2.27
C TYR A 300 -1.14 11.82 -1.82
N GLU A 301 -0.89 10.60 -2.28
CA GLU A 301 0.34 9.88 -1.95
C GLU A 301 1.56 10.51 -2.64
N MET A 302 1.46 10.84 -3.93
CA MET A 302 2.55 11.52 -4.64
C MET A 302 2.74 12.96 -4.16
N GLU A 303 1.67 13.68 -3.84
CA GLU A 303 1.74 15.01 -3.24
C GLU A 303 2.51 14.96 -1.91
N HIS A 304 2.15 14.04 -1.01
CA HIS A 304 2.86 13.84 0.26
C HIS A 304 4.36 13.57 0.07
N PHE A 305 4.72 12.76 -0.91
CA PHE A 305 6.12 12.46 -1.23
C PHE A 305 6.88 13.70 -1.70
N TYR A 306 6.33 14.45 -2.65
CA TYR A 306 7.01 15.62 -3.21
C TYR A 306 7.04 16.79 -2.22
N GLU A 307 6.01 16.99 -1.43
CA GLU A 307 6.01 17.99 -0.35
C GLU A 307 7.08 17.67 0.71
N ALA A 308 7.25 16.39 1.06
CA ALA A 308 8.31 15.98 1.98
C ALA A 308 9.71 16.30 1.45
N ILE A 309 9.94 16.13 0.14
CA ILE A 309 11.21 16.51 -0.50
C ILE A 309 11.41 18.03 -0.47
N GLU A 310 10.38 18.80 -0.82
CA GLU A 310 10.49 20.25 -0.91
C GLU A 310 10.63 20.95 0.44
N GLN A 311 9.87 20.47 1.44
CA GLN A 311 9.78 21.12 2.75
C GLN A 311 10.70 20.48 3.78
N GLY A 312 11.29 19.32 3.49
CA GLY A 312 12.25 18.62 4.36
C GLY A 312 11.63 18.02 5.61
N PHE A 313 10.34 17.65 5.58
CA PHE A 313 9.71 16.93 6.70
C PHE A 313 9.81 15.42 6.51
N GLU A 314 9.70 14.68 7.62
CA GLU A 314 9.71 13.21 7.60
C GLU A 314 8.42 12.64 7.00
N ILE A 315 8.54 11.56 6.22
CA ILE A 315 7.39 10.82 5.70
C ILE A 315 6.56 10.26 6.86
N SER A 316 5.31 10.70 6.96
CA SER A 316 4.38 10.32 8.03
C SER A 316 3.47 9.15 7.68
N LYS A 317 3.34 8.82 6.39
CA LYS A 317 2.54 7.71 5.88
C LYS A 317 3.33 6.97 4.82
N GLY A 318 3.54 5.66 5.01
CA GLY A 318 4.34 4.85 4.08
C GLY A 318 5.85 5.05 4.24
N SER A 319 6.32 5.40 5.43
CA SER A 319 7.74 5.51 5.75
C SER A 319 8.45 4.15 5.71
N SER A 320 9.77 4.17 5.64
CA SER A 320 10.59 2.96 5.75
C SER A 320 10.38 2.24 7.09
N LYS A 321 10.08 2.97 8.15
CA LYS A 321 9.70 2.40 9.44
C LYS A 321 8.36 1.67 9.38
N ASP A 322 7.33 2.27 8.77
CA ASP A 322 6.05 1.61 8.55
C ASP A 322 6.24 0.31 7.76
N ALA A 323 7.06 0.37 6.71
CA ALA A 323 7.38 -0.77 5.88
C ALA A 323 8.12 -1.88 6.66
N LEU A 324 9.07 -1.53 7.52
CA LEU A 324 9.78 -2.47 8.38
C LEU A 324 8.83 -3.17 9.36
N ASP A 325 7.99 -2.40 10.06
CA ASP A 325 7.03 -2.96 11.02
C ASP A 325 6.05 -3.91 10.33
N LEU A 326 5.59 -3.56 9.13
CA LEU A 326 4.75 -4.42 8.29
C LEU A 326 5.48 -5.70 7.87
N MET A 327 6.70 -5.58 7.32
CA MET A 327 7.42 -6.75 6.83
C MET A 327 7.81 -7.72 7.96
N ARG A 328 8.09 -7.24 9.17
CA ARG A 328 8.29 -8.09 10.35
C ARG A 328 7.03 -8.89 10.74
N VAL A 329 5.84 -8.32 10.56
CA VAL A 329 4.58 -9.06 10.76
C VAL A 329 4.36 -10.06 9.63
N MET A 330 4.67 -9.68 8.39
CA MET A 330 4.61 -10.59 7.24
C MET A 330 5.56 -11.78 7.39
N ASP A 331 6.80 -11.57 7.84
CA ASP A 331 7.75 -12.66 8.13
C ASP A 331 7.16 -13.68 9.11
N LYS A 332 6.60 -13.21 10.23
CA LYS A 332 5.93 -14.08 11.22
C LYS A 332 4.74 -14.86 10.63
N CYS A 333 4.04 -14.32 9.64
CA CYS A 333 3.00 -15.06 8.93
C CYS A 333 3.60 -16.17 8.07
N TYR A 334 4.63 -15.85 7.29
CA TYR A 334 5.25 -16.84 6.37
C TYR A 334 6.07 -17.90 7.10
N GLU A 335 6.60 -17.65 8.29
CA GLU A 335 7.23 -18.66 9.16
C GLU A 335 6.27 -19.79 9.55
N GLN A 336 4.94 -19.55 9.53
CA GLN A 336 3.90 -20.53 9.88
C GLN A 336 3.30 -21.22 8.64
N LYS A 337 3.89 -20.98 7.46
CA LYS A 337 3.43 -21.59 6.21
C LYS A 337 3.61 -23.10 6.23
N SER A 338 2.55 -23.86 5.87
CA SER A 338 2.47 -25.31 5.96
C SER A 338 2.59 -26.06 4.63
N PHE A 339 2.96 -25.39 3.52
CA PHE A 339 3.09 -26.01 2.19
C PHE A 339 4.35 -25.56 1.44
#